data_19a816849c8d4cee7fc4e5a6a5ade08f
#
_entry.id   19a816849c8d4cee7fc4e5a6a5ade08f
#
_cell.length_a   1.000
_cell.length_b   1.000
_cell.length_c   1.000
_cell.angle_alpha   90.00
_cell.angle_beta   90.00
_cell.angle_gamma   90.00
#
_symmetry.space_group_name_H-M   'P 1'
#
loop_
_entity.id
_entity.type
_entity.pdbx_description
1 polymer ?
#
loop_
_entity_poly.entity_id
_entity_poly.type
_entity_poly.pdbx_seq_one_letter_code
_entity_poly.pdbx_strand_id
1 'polypeptide(L)'
;TQLIWLALEKSGYYHYAGAMPQGKKRQGNILMLVEHAKAFESSQIKGLFHFVRFIEQCREYDMDYGEANTMSEDQDLVRISSIHKSKGLEYPIVFVSKIHQKFNLRDGNGSMIFHGDYFIGADHVDPVYRTRKKTILKNLIKNQMTRESLGEELRVLYVAMTRAREKLIITGVVKDADKTLEKYRGSAKQLEADGMLSFADSENIKNYLDMIMPVCLMDSDKLKGSFKVMVDAGEDSLADADESGE
;
A
#
# COMPACT_ATOMS: atom_id res chain seq x y z
N THR A 1 30.50 16.01 10.72
CA THR A 1 30.92 14.81 9.94
C THR A 1 32.25 14.28 10.37
N GLN A 2 33.30 15.09 10.36
CA GLN A 2 34.68 14.68 10.72
C GLN A 2 34.80 14.11 12.15
N LEU A 3 34.11 14.73 13.12
CA LEU A 3 34.12 14.29 14.51
C LEU A 3 33.51 12.87 14.66
N ILE A 4 32.42 12.57 13.91
CA ILE A 4 31.80 11.25 13.94
C ILE A 4 32.79 10.20 13.41
N TRP A 5 33.44 10.47 12.28
CA TRP A 5 34.45 9.56 11.73
C TRP A 5 35.64 9.35 12.71
N LEU A 6 36.11 10.39 13.31
CA LEU A 6 37.18 10.30 14.30
C LEU A 6 36.76 9.44 15.51
N ALA A 7 35.52 9.61 15.98
CA ALA A 7 35.00 8.82 17.08
C ALA A 7 34.86 7.33 16.71
N LEU A 8 34.36 7.03 15.51
CA LEU A 8 34.22 5.67 15.01
C LEU A 8 35.58 4.96 14.83
N GLU A 9 36.56 5.68 14.30
CA GLU A 9 37.91 5.16 14.09
C GLU A 9 38.63 4.91 15.43
N LYS A 10 38.63 5.90 16.32
CA LYS A 10 39.31 5.81 17.64
C LYS A 10 38.69 4.75 18.55
N SER A 11 37.36 4.57 18.51
CA SER A 11 36.66 3.56 19.30
C SER A 11 36.71 2.17 18.68
N GLY A 12 37.01 2.05 17.38
CA GLY A 12 36.85 0.79 16.63
C GLY A 12 35.42 0.33 16.47
N TYR A 13 34.42 1.18 16.82
CA TYR A 13 33.00 0.82 16.86
C TYR A 13 32.45 0.39 15.50
N TYR A 14 32.92 0.98 14.41
CA TYR A 14 32.49 0.60 13.06
C TYR A 14 32.83 -0.87 12.75
N HIS A 15 34.02 -1.33 13.11
CA HIS A 15 34.41 -2.73 12.92
C HIS A 15 33.67 -3.66 13.88
N TYR A 16 33.55 -3.24 15.14
CA TYR A 16 32.78 -3.98 16.13
C TYR A 16 31.32 -4.19 15.69
N ALA A 17 30.66 -3.13 15.21
CA ALA A 17 29.30 -3.21 14.69
C ALA A 17 29.20 -4.17 13.49
N GLY A 18 30.23 -4.23 12.63
CA GLY A 18 30.29 -5.16 11.51
C GLY A 18 30.43 -6.63 11.90
N ALA A 19 31.03 -6.92 13.06
CA ALA A 19 31.18 -8.28 13.59
C ALA A 19 29.93 -8.79 14.32
N MET A 20 28.94 -7.93 14.61
CA MET A 20 27.68 -8.31 15.25
C MET A 20 26.71 -8.98 14.27
N PRO A 21 25.67 -9.68 14.76
CA PRO A 21 24.56 -10.14 13.91
C PRO A 21 24.00 -9.00 13.08
N GLN A 22 23.78 -9.23 11.79
CA GLN A 22 23.39 -8.21 10.80
C GLN A 22 24.43 -7.05 10.65
N GLY A 23 25.71 -7.34 10.79
CA GLY A 23 26.79 -6.36 10.80
C GLY A 23 26.79 -5.40 9.62
N LYS A 24 26.54 -5.87 8.40
CA LYS A 24 26.41 -5.02 7.20
C LYS A 24 25.31 -3.97 7.34
N LYS A 25 24.16 -4.35 7.91
CA LYS A 25 23.05 -3.43 8.16
C LYS A 25 23.42 -2.38 9.20
N ARG A 26 24.09 -2.79 10.29
CA ARG A 26 24.58 -1.89 11.34
C ARG A 26 25.60 -0.89 10.81
N GLN A 27 26.54 -1.34 10.01
CA GLN A 27 27.50 -0.46 9.34
C GLN A 27 26.80 0.51 8.38
N GLY A 28 25.81 0.04 7.61
CA GLY A 28 24.97 0.88 6.76
C GLY A 28 24.24 1.98 7.54
N ASN A 29 23.66 1.65 8.70
CA ASN A 29 23.00 2.65 9.57
C ASN A 29 23.99 3.68 10.12
N ILE A 30 25.22 3.28 10.43
CA ILE A 30 26.29 4.22 10.83
C ILE A 30 26.63 5.18 9.68
N LEU A 31 26.75 4.66 8.46
CA LEU A 31 26.98 5.50 7.27
C LEU A 31 25.82 6.48 7.01
N MET A 32 24.58 6.05 7.18
CA MET A 32 23.42 6.96 7.10
C MET A 32 23.50 8.08 8.13
N LEU A 33 23.89 7.79 9.37
CA LEU A 33 24.08 8.83 10.38
C LEU A 33 25.13 9.86 9.93
N VAL A 34 26.21 9.41 9.30
CA VAL A 34 27.25 10.29 8.74
C VAL A 34 26.70 11.16 7.62
N GLU A 35 25.86 10.59 6.74
CA GLU A 35 25.21 11.35 5.67
C GLU A 35 24.22 12.38 6.21
N HIS A 36 23.42 12.02 7.21
CA HIS A 36 22.55 12.98 7.91
C HIS A 36 23.32 14.11 8.57
N ALA A 37 24.44 13.80 9.20
CA ALA A 37 25.33 14.83 9.76
C ALA A 37 25.89 15.75 8.67
N LYS A 38 26.25 15.22 7.51
CA LYS A 38 26.73 16.00 6.36
C LYS A 38 25.62 16.90 5.80
N ALA A 39 24.42 16.38 5.65
CA ALA A 39 23.25 17.16 5.22
C ALA A 39 22.94 18.28 6.23
N PHE A 40 23.01 17.99 7.53
CA PHE A 40 22.83 18.98 8.58
C PHE A 40 23.90 20.08 8.55
N GLU A 41 25.17 19.74 8.32
CA GLU A 41 26.25 20.70 8.18
C GLU A 41 26.06 21.65 6.97
N SER A 42 25.34 21.22 5.95
CA SER A 42 25.01 22.05 4.78
C SER A 42 23.83 23.01 5.02
N SER A 43 23.12 22.85 6.14
CA SER A 43 22.02 23.72 6.53
C SER A 43 22.49 25.05 7.14
N GLN A 44 21.56 25.98 7.39
CA GLN A 44 21.87 27.26 8.03
C GLN A 44 22.28 27.11 9.52
N ILE A 45 21.83 26.04 10.17
CA ILE A 45 22.10 25.77 11.59
C ILE A 45 23.28 24.79 11.67
N LYS A 46 24.43 25.27 12.19
CA LYS A 46 25.67 24.50 12.25
C LYS A 46 26.10 24.24 13.70
N GLY A 47 26.92 23.23 13.89
CA GLY A 47 27.57 22.91 15.15
C GLY A 47 27.06 21.68 15.84
N LEU A 48 27.93 21.05 16.62
CA LEU A 48 27.67 19.77 17.29
C LEU A 48 26.46 19.84 18.23
N PHE A 49 26.34 20.89 19.01
CA PHE A 49 25.23 21.06 19.96
C PHE A 49 23.87 21.02 19.25
N HIS A 50 23.76 21.75 18.17
CA HIS A 50 22.51 21.78 17.38
C HIS A 50 22.22 20.45 16.69
N PHE A 51 23.24 19.75 16.24
CA PHE A 51 23.09 18.41 15.67
C PHE A 51 22.59 17.39 16.71
N VAL A 52 23.18 17.38 17.91
CA VAL A 52 22.75 16.49 19.00
C VAL A 52 21.30 16.78 19.36
N ARG A 53 20.94 18.05 19.53
CA ARG A 53 19.54 18.46 19.82
C ARG A 53 18.58 18.06 18.71
N PHE A 54 19.00 18.15 17.45
CA PHE A 54 18.20 17.67 16.31
C PHE A 54 17.95 16.16 16.39
N ILE A 55 18.97 15.37 16.71
CA ILE A 55 18.81 13.91 16.89
C ILE A 55 17.90 13.60 18.08
N GLU A 56 18.01 14.32 19.19
CA GLU A 56 17.13 14.17 20.34
C GLU A 56 15.67 14.47 19.98
N GLN A 57 15.42 15.54 19.24
CA GLN A 57 14.07 15.86 18.73
C GLN A 57 13.55 14.78 17.79
N CYS A 58 14.36 14.25 16.87
CA CYS A 58 13.96 13.16 15.99
C CYS A 58 13.52 11.93 16.80
N ARG A 59 14.23 11.64 17.90
CA ARG A 59 13.87 10.54 18.81
C ARG A 59 12.61 10.81 19.60
N GLU A 60 12.41 12.04 20.06
CA GLU A 60 11.21 12.44 20.83
C GLU A 60 9.94 12.40 19.97
N TYR A 61 10.03 12.80 18.69
CA TYR A 61 8.92 12.79 17.75
C TYR A 61 8.77 11.47 16.98
N ASP A 62 9.53 10.42 17.37
CA ASP A 62 9.51 9.09 16.72
C ASP A 62 9.68 9.19 15.19
N MET A 63 10.50 10.15 14.74
CA MET A 63 10.80 10.35 13.33
C MET A 63 11.72 9.23 12.85
N ASP A 64 11.14 8.25 12.17
CA ASP A 64 11.88 7.15 11.55
C ASP A 64 12.50 7.61 10.21
N TYR A 65 13.81 7.76 10.17
CA TYR A 65 14.56 8.02 8.93
C TYR A 65 14.78 6.76 8.08
N GLY A 66 14.18 5.65 8.50
CA GLY A 66 14.35 4.37 7.84
C GLY A 66 15.68 3.69 8.19
N GLU A 67 15.80 2.44 7.78
CA GLU A 67 17.04 1.69 7.89
C GLU A 67 17.84 1.77 6.61
N ALA A 68 19.18 1.69 6.73
CA ALA A 68 20.06 1.63 5.56
C ALA A 68 19.63 0.48 4.64
N ASN A 69 19.28 0.80 3.42
CA ASN A 69 18.99 -0.19 2.39
C ASN A 69 20.34 -0.74 1.89
N THR A 70 20.90 -1.71 2.62
CA THR A 70 22.20 -2.33 2.28
C THR A 70 22.05 -3.43 1.23
N MET A 71 20.83 -3.66 0.75
CA MET A 71 20.54 -4.68 -0.25
C MET A 71 20.77 -4.10 -1.65
N SER A 72 21.74 -4.64 -2.38
CA SER A 72 21.89 -4.34 -3.80
C SER A 72 20.70 -4.90 -4.58
N GLU A 73 20.34 -4.25 -5.69
CA GLU A 73 19.23 -4.69 -6.55
C GLU A 73 19.47 -6.07 -7.19
N ASP A 74 20.73 -6.51 -7.24
CA ASP A 74 21.18 -7.78 -7.85
C ASP A 74 21.11 -8.99 -6.90
N GLN A 75 20.62 -8.84 -5.66
CA GLN A 75 20.52 -9.97 -4.74
C GLN A 75 19.24 -10.76 -5.00
N ASP A 76 19.37 -12.10 -5.02
CA ASP A 76 18.24 -13.04 -5.10
C ASP A 76 17.46 -13.04 -3.78
N LEU A 77 16.48 -12.16 -3.69
CA LEU A 77 15.72 -11.88 -2.47
C LEU A 77 14.24 -11.67 -2.75
N VAL A 78 13.42 -12.09 -1.80
CA VAL A 78 12.00 -11.73 -1.77
C VAL A 78 11.86 -10.31 -1.19
N ARG A 79 11.37 -9.38 -2.01
CA ARG A 79 11.19 -7.97 -1.63
C ARG A 79 9.73 -7.70 -1.28
N ILE A 80 9.47 -7.22 -0.06
CA ILE A 80 8.15 -6.78 0.38
C ILE A 80 8.11 -5.25 0.36
N SER A 81 7.17 -4.69 -0.38
CA SER A 81 7.02 -3.23 -0.49
C SER A 81 5.57 -2.82 -0.70
N SER A 82 5.25 -1.54 -0.47
CA SER A 82 3.96 -1.00 -0.89
C SER A 82 3.93 -0.77 -2.41
N ILE A 83 2.72 -0.77 -2.99
CA ILE A 83 2.54 -0.51 -4.44
C ILE A 83 3.15 0.84 -4.83
N HIS A 84 3.00 1.87 -4.00
CA HIS A 84 3.57 3.20 -4.27
C HIS A 84 5.10 3.19 -4.38
N LYS A 85 5.78 2.43 -3.51
CA LYS A 85 7.25 2.29 -3.54
C LYS A 85 7.75 1.46 -4.72
N SER A 86 6.88 0.66 -5.34
CA SER A 86 7.22 -0.15 -6.52
C SER A 86 7.06 0.60 -7.85
N LYS A 87 6.58 1.86 -7.82
CA LYS A 87 6.41 2.66 -9.03
C LYS A 87 7.75 2.86 -9.75
N GLY A 88 7.80 2.52 -11.04
CA GLY A 88 9.02 2.59 -11.85
C GLY A 88 9.93 1.36 -11.78
N LEU A 89 9.67 0.41 -10.88
CA LEU A 89 10.40 -0.85 -10.77
C LEU A 89 9.63 -1.98 -11.46
N GLU A 90 10.32 -3.01 -11.92
CA GLU A 90 9.73 -4.21 -12.50
C GLU A 90 10.37 -5.45 -11.88
N TYR A 91 9.56 -6.52 -11.75
CA TYR A 91 9.99 -7.76 -11.13
C TYR A 91 9.56 -8.96 -11.99
N PRO A 92 10.33 -10.05 -12.06
CA PRO A 92 9.93 -11.23 -12.79
C PRO A 92 8.59 -11.78 -12.30
N ILE A 93 8.44 -11.96 -11.01
CA ILE A 93 7.24 -12.49 -10.35
C ILE A 93 6.75 -11.49 -9.31
N VAL A 94 5.46 -11.17 -9.33
CA VAL A 94 4.83 -10.26 -8.37
C VAL A 94 3.65 -10.92 -7.69
N PHE A 95 3.64 -10.84 -6.37
CA PHE A 95 2.51 -11.21 -5.53
C PHE A 95 1.79 -9.97 -5.05
N VAL A 96 0.53 -9.79 -5.45
CA VAL A 96 -0.34 -8.73 -4.93
C VAL A 96 -1.29 -9.35 -3.90
N SER A 97 -1.06 -9.05 -2.62
CA SER A 97 -1.80 -9.66 -1.52
C SER A 97 -2.84 -8.71 -0.92
N LYS A 98 -3.79 -9.30 -0.15
CA LYS A 98 -4.83 -8.56 0.59
C LYS A 98 -5.80 -7.75 -0.28
N ILE A 99 -6.04 -8.13 -1.53
CA ILE A 99 -6.96 -7.42 -2.44
C ILE A 99 -8.42 -7.38 -1.95
N HIS A 100 -8.79 -8.19 -0.97
CA HIS A 100 -10.11 -8.20 -0.31
C HIS A 100 -10.29 -7.08 0.72
N GLN A 101 -9.20 -6.37 1.07
CA GLN A 101 -9.26 -5.30 2.07
C GLN A 101 -10.06 -4.12 1.53
N LYS A 102 -11.01 -3.64 2.34
CA LYS A 102 -11.86 -2.50 1.97
C LYS A 102 -11.07 -1.21 1.85
N PHE A 103 -11.39 -0.41 0.87
CA PHE A 103 -10.87 0.94 0.71
C PHE A 103 -11.25 1.83 1.88
N ASN A 104 -10.37 2.76 2.20
CA ASN A 104 -10.61 3.74 3.24
C ASN A 104 -11.36 4.97 2.66
N LEU A 105 -12.68 4.95 2.70
CA LEU A 105 -13.53 6.03 2.20
C LEU A 105 -14.04 6.93 3.34
N ARG A 106 -13.24 7.15 4.39
CA ARG A 106 -13.68 7.89 5.59
C ARG A 106 -13.78 9.39 5.38
N ASP A 107 -13.06 9.96 4.44
CA ASP A 107 -12.97 11.41 4.23
C ASP A 107 -14.31 12.07 3.92
N GLY A 108 -15.23 11.35 3.30
CA GLY A 108 -16.61 11.81 3.05
C GLY A 108 -17.59 11.70 4.24
N ASN A 109 -17.14 11.28 5.44
CA ASN A 109 -18.05 11.03 6.58
C ASN A 109 -18.04 12.13 7.65
N GLY A 110 -17.19 13.16 7.55
CA GLY A 110 -17.18 14.30 8.48
C GLY A 110 -18.50 15.05 8.52
N SER A 111 -18.73 15.86 9.56
CA SER A 111 -19.88 16.78 9.62
C SER A 111 -19.81 17.88 8.56
N MET A 112 -18.60 18.27 8.20
CA MET A 112 -18.27 19.13 7.07
C MET A 112 -17.27 18.39 6.19
N ILE A 113 -17.44 18.49 4.88
CA ILE A 113 -16.54 17.93 3.88
C ILE A 113 -16.15 19.01 2.89
N PHE A 114 -14.93 18.94 2.37
CA PHE A 114 -14.37 19.93 1.47
C PHE A 114 -14.05 19.28 0.13
N HIS A 115 -14.31 19.97 -0.95
CA HIS A 115 -14.01 19.53 -2.30
C HIS A 115 -13.49 20.69 -3.14
N GLY A 116 -12.50 20.47 -4.00
CA GLY A 116 -11.87 21.51 -4.80
C GLY A 116 -12.86 22.28 -5.67
N ASP A 117 -13.75 21.58 -6.36
CA ASP A 117 -14.69 22.17 -7.31
C ASP A 117 -16.04 22.54 -6.69
N TYR A 118 -16.49 21.80 -5.67
CA TYR A 118 -17.82 21.98 -5.05
C TYR A 118 -17.78 22.66 -3.69
N PHE A 119 -16.60 23.14 -3.27
CA PHE A 119 -16.34 23.88 -2.03
C PHE A 119 -16.66 23.08 -0.77
N ILE A 120 -17.75 23.41 -0.06
CA ILE A 120 -18.05 22.90 1.28
C ILE A 120 -19.42 22.25 1.30
N GLY A 121 -19.48 21.00 1.74
CA GLY A 121 -20.72 20.30 2.09
C GLY A 121 -20.84 20.13 3.60
N ALA A 122 -21.91 20.64 4.19
CA ALA A 122 -22.16 20.54 5.61
C ALA A 122 -23.49 19.88 5.92
N ASP A 123 -23.62 19.32 7.13
CA ASP A 123 -24.89 18.86 7.64
C ASP A 123 -25.75 20.07 8.07
N HIS A 124 -27.04 19.99 7.85
CA HIS A 124 -28.00 20.90 8.45
C HIS A 124 -28.27 20.47 9.89
N VAL A 125 -28.05 21.37 10.82
CA VAL A 125 -28.32 21.16 12.26
C VAL A 125 -29.47 22.03 12.68
N ASP A 126 -30.55 21.42 13.16
CA ASP A 126 -31.67 22.12 13.77
C ASP A 126 -31.43 22.21 15.28
N PRO A 127 -31.19 23.43 15.81
CA PRO A 127 -30.90 23.62 17.24
C PRO A 127 -32.11 23.40 18.13
N VAL A 128 -33.35 23.57 17.60
CA VAL A 128 -34.59 23.45 18.38
C VAL A 128 -34.92 21.97 18.61
N TYR A 129 -34.93 21.20 17.54
CA TYR A 129 -35.22 19.75 17.58
C TYR A 129 -33.97 18.90 17.81
N ARG A 130 -32.78 19.51 17.91
CA ARG A 130 -31.48 18.83 18.05
C ARG A 130 -31.27 17.72 17.03
N THR A 131 -31.78 17.92 15.82
CA THR A 131 -31.63 16.96 14.73
C THR A 131 -30.53 17.38 13.76
N ARG A 132 -29.85 16.38 13.18
CA ARG A 132 -28.83 16.58 12.15
C ARG A 132 -29.26 15.82 10.89
N LYS A 133 -29.30 16.53 9.77
CA LYS A 133 -29.65 15.96 8.46
C LYS A 133 -28.57 16.28 7.44
N LYS A 134 -28.21 15.31 6.61
CA LYS A 134 -27.29 15.54 5.50
C LYS A 134 -27.94 16.42 4.45
N THR A 135 -27.25 17.45 4.00
CA THR A 135 -27.72 18.30 2.89
C THR A 135 -27.52 17.56 1.56
N ILE A 136 -28.31 17.95 0.55
CA ILE A 136 -28.18 17.41 -0.81
C ILE A 136 -26.77 17.68 -1.34
N LEU A 137 -26.25 18.90 -1.17
CA LEU A 137 -24.92 19.27 -1.59
C LEU A 137 -23.85 18.37 -0.96
N LYS A 138 -23.95 18.10 0.34
CA LYS A 138 -23.03 17.20 1.03
C LYS A 138 -23.05 15.78 0.45
N ASN A 139 -24.26 15.26 0.13
CA ASN A 139 -24.37 13.94 -0.48
C ASN A 139 -23.77 13.91 -1.89
N LEU A 140 -23.97 14.96 -2.69
CA LEU A 140 -23.35 15.09 -4.01
C LEU A 140 -21.82 15.11 -3.92
N ILE A 141 -21.27 15.95 -3.05
CA ILE A 141 -19.82 16.04 -2.81
C ILE A 141 -19.28 14.69 -2.35
N LYS A 142 -19.95 14.03 -1.40
CA LYS A 142 -19.53 12.70 -0.93
C LYS A 142 -19.48 11.67 -2.06
N ASN A 143 -20.49 11.63 -2.92
CA ASN A 143 -20.53 10.70 -4.04
C ASN A 143 -19.41 11.01 -5.04
N GLN A 144 -19.13 12.29 -5.30
CA GLN A 144 -18.04 12.68 -6.17
C GLN A 144 -16.67 12.27 -5.58
N MET A 145 -16.42 12.57 -4.32
CA MET A 145 -15.20 12.15 -3.62
C MET A 145 -15.02 10.62 -3.65
N THR A 146 -16.10 9.86 -3.49
CA THR A 146 -16.05 8.39 -3.58
C THR A 146 -15.64 7.94 -4.98
N ARG A 147 -16.19 8.55 -6.04
CA ARG A 147 -15.81 8.22 -7.44
C ARG A 147 -14.36 8.55 -7.72
N GLU A 148 -13.89 9.69 -7.27
CA GLU A 148 -12.48 10.11 -7.42
C GLU A 148 -11.54 9.16 -6.68
N SER A 149 -11.88 8.80 -5.43
CA SER A 149 -11.11 7.82 -4.66
C SER A 149 -11.06 6.46 -5.35
N LEU A 150 -12.18 5.97 -5.90
CA LEU A 150 -12.18 4.72 -6.67
C LEU A 150 -11.35 4.83 -7.95
N GLY A 151 -11.33 5.98 -8.60
CA GLY A 151 -10.47 6.25 -9.76
C GLY A 151 -8.98 6.19 -9.40
N GLU A 152 -8.59 6.75 -8.26
CA GLU A 152 -7.21 6.65 -7.77
C GLU A 152 -6.84 5.21 -7.38
N GLU A 153 -7.74 4.48 -6.71
CA GLU A 153 -7.51 3.06 -6.38
C GLU A 153 -7.34 2.21 -7.66
N LEU A 154 -8.11 2.51 -8.72
CA LEU A 154 -7.94 1.83 -10.00
C LEU A 154 -6.56 2.12 -10.64
N ARG A 155 -6.07 3.36 -10.52
CA ARG A 155 -4.70 3.71 -10.96
C ARG A 155 -3.63 2.98 -10.14
N VAL A 156 -3.82 2.87 -8.83
CA VAL A 156 -2.93 2.11 -7.96
C VAL A 156 -2.92 0.63 -8.34
N LEU A 157 -4.10 0.06 -8.60
CA LEU A 157 -4.24 -1.31 -9.09
C LEU A 157 -3.51 -1.52 -10.42
N TYR A 158 -3.68 -0.61 -11.38
CA TYR A 158 -2.96 -0.65 -12.65
C TYR A 158 -1.44 -0.65 -12.45
N VAL A 159 -0.93 0.22 -11.57
CA VAL A 159 0.49 0.22 -11.22
C VAL A 159 0.92 -1.14 -10.66
N ALA A 160 0.15 -1.73 -9.73
CA ALA A 160 0.47 -3.03 -9.15
C ALA A 160 0.53 -4.14 -10.21
N MET A 161 -0.46 -4.19 -11.09
CA MET A 161 -0.56 -5.22 -12.14
C MET A 161 0.55 -5.11 -13.19
N THR A 162 1.02 -3.89 -13.48
CA THR A 162 2.08 -3.64 -14.47
C THR A 162 3.50 -3.83 -13.93
N ARG A 163 3.68 -4.24 -12.67
CA ARG A 163 5.02 -4.51 -12.10
C ARG A 163 5.57 -5.87 -12.48
N ALA A 164 4.70 -6.83 -12.81
CA ALA A 164 5.11 -8.17 -13.17
C ALA A 164 5.58 -8.23 -14.63
N ARG A 165 6.76 -8.80 -14.87
CA ARG A 165 7.29 -9.05 -16.21
C ARG A 165 6.86 -10.42 -16.76
N GLU A 166 6.81 -11.44 -15.90
CA GLU A 166 6.56 -12.83 -16.29
C GLU A 166 5.29 -13.37 -15.64
N LYS A 167 5.12 -13.20 -14.33
CA LYS A 167 4.01 -13.80 -13.59
C LYS A 167 3.45 -12.87 -12.53
N LEU A 168 2.14 -12.68 -12.58
CA LEU A 168 1.37 -11.96 -11.58
C LEU A 168 0.50 -12.95 -10.80
N ILE A 169 0.63 -12.94 -9.47
CA ILE A 169 -0.15 -13.77 -8.56
C ILE A 169 -0.91 -12.82 -7.63
N ILE A 170 -2.23 -12.90 -7.67
CA ILE A 170 -3.10 -12.05 -6.88
C ILE A 170 -3.80 -12.92 -5.84
N THR A 171 -3.74 -12.51 -4.55
CA THR A 171 -4.31 -13.28 -3.46
C THR A 171 -5.29 -12.47 -2.63
N GLY A 172 -6.41 -13.09 -2.27
CA GLY A 172 -7.44 -12.49 -1.42
C GLY A 172 -8.11 -13.55 -0.55
N VAL A 173 -8.69 -13.13 0.56
CA VAL A 173 -9.42 -14.02 1.47
C VAL A 173 -10.89 -13.60 1.49
N VAL A 174 -11.79 -14.55 1.39
CA VAL A 174 -13.23 -14.34 1.48
C VAL A 174 -13.84 -15.32 2.48
N LYS A 175 -14.97 -14.96 3.08
CA LYS A 175 -15.62 -15.81 4.09
C LYS A 175 -16.30 -17.03 3.49
N ASP A 176 -16.86 -16.86 2.30
CA ASP A 176 -17.64 -17.87 1.58
C ASP A 176 -17.29 -17.72 0.09
N ALA A 177 -16.51 -18.67 -0.40
CA ALA A 177 -16.00 -18.61 -1.77
C ALA A 177 -17.11 -18.79 -2.78
N ASP A 178 -18.03 -19.73 -2.56
CA ASP A 178 -19.08 -20.07 -3.53
C ASP A 178 -20.05 -18.90 -3.72
N LYS A 179 -20.54 -18.31 -2.64
CA LYS A 179 -21.40 -17.13 -2.72
C LYS A 179 -20.72 -15.93 -3.34
N THR A 180 -19.44 -15.77 -3.04
CA THR A 180 -18.65 -14.65 -3.57
C THR A 180 -18.43 -14.82 -5.06
N LEU A 181 -18.10 -16.03 -5.52
CA LEU A 181 -17.93 -16.35 -6.94
C LEU A 181 -19.25 -16.21 -7.69
N GLU A 182 -20.36 -16.68 -7.13
CA GLU A 182 -21.70 -16.54 -7.73
C GLU A 182 -22.08 -15.08 -7.96
N LYS A 183 -21.86 -14.22 -6.95
CA LYS A 183 -22.01 -12.76 -7.07
C LYS A 183 -21.22 -12.21 -8.26
N TYR A 184 -19.94 -12.52 -8.35
CA TYR A 184 -19.07 -11.99 -9.41
C TYR A 184 -19.38 -12.58 -10.79
N ARG A 185 -19.89 -13.81 -10.88
CA ARG A 185 -20.40 -14.38 -12.16
C ARG A 185 -21.61 -13.60 -12.67
N GLY A 186 -22.47 -13.11 -11.77
CA GLY A 186 -23.58 -12.20 -12.14
C GLY A 186 -23.06 -10.92 -12.79
N SER A 187 -22.14 -10.24 -12.11
CA SER A 187 -21.51 -9.01 -12.63
C SER A 187 -20.70 -9.26 -13.92
N ALA A 188 -20.03 -10.41 -14.04
CA ALA A 188 -19.30 -10.80 -15.25
C ALA A 188 -20.21 -10.92 -16.47
N LYS A 189 -21.35 -11.61 -16.35
CA LYS A 189 -22.34 -11.75 -17.43
C LYS A 189 -22.88 -10.41 -17.90
N GLN A 190 -23.12 -9.48 -16.96
CA GLN A 190 -23.57 -8.14 -17.29
C GLN A 190 -22.46 -7.35 -18.01
N LEU A 191 -21.23 -7.45 -17.55
CA LEU A 191 -20.07 -6.82 -18.19
C LEU A 191 -19.87 -7.34 -19.62
N GLU A 192 -20.12 -8.63 -19.88
CA GLU A 192 -20.09 -9.24 -21.22
C GLU A 192 -21.19 -8.67 -22.13
N ALA A 193 -22.40 -8.49 -21.61
CA ALA A 193 -23.53 -8.01 -22.39
C ALA A 193 -23.43 -6.53 -22.72
N ASP A 194 -23.06 -5.70 -21.76
CA ASP A 194 -23.16 -4.24 -21.83
C ASP A 194 -21.80 -3.56 -22.07
N GLY A 195 -20.69 -4.30 -21.96
CA GLY A 195 -19.32 -3.76 -22.05
C GLY A 195 -18.90 -2.91 -20.85
N MET A 196 -19.76 -2.75 -19.85
CA MET A 196 -19.48 -2.01 -18.61
C MET A 196 -20.22 -2.59 -17.42
N LEU A 197 -19.67 -2.36 -16.23
CA LEU A 197 -20.34 -2.69 -14.98
C LEU A 197 -21.61 -1.84 -14.83
N SER A 198 -22.64 -2.41 -14.22
CA SER A 198 -23.85 -1.64 -13.89
C SER A 198 -23.51 -0.48 -12.95
N PHE A 199 -24.36 0.55 -12.97
CA PHE A 199 -24.23 1.66 -12.02
C PHE A 199 -24.27 1.14 -10.57
N ALA A 200 -25.16 0.19 -10.27
CA ALA A 200 -25.29 -0.41 -8.95
C ALA A 200 -24.02 -1.19 -8.53
N ASP A 201 -23.40 -1.95 -9.46
CA ASP A 201 -22.16 -2.67 -9.19
C ASP A 201 -21.01 -1.71 -8.99
N SER A 202 -20.91 -0.64 -9.78
CA SER A 202 -19.86 0.37 -9.66
C SER A 202 -19.91 1.13 -8.33
N GLU A 203 -21.10 1.43 -7.81
CA GLU A 203 -21.27 2.04 -6.48
C GLU A 203 -20.95 1.08 -5.32
N ASN A 204 -21.04 -0.22 -5.56
CA ASN A 204 -20.79 -1.26 -4.56
C ASN A 204 -19.33 -1.76 -4.53
N ILE A 205 -18.45 -1.22 -5.34
CA ILE A 205 -17.00 -1.52 -5.31
C ILE A 205 -16.43 -1.05 -3.98
N LYS A 206 -15.85 -1.97 -3.20
CA LYS A 206 -15.29 -1.69 -1.88
C LYS A 206 -13.84 -2.12 -1.72
N ASN A 207 -13.33 -2.91 -2.64
CA ASN A 207 -11.98 -3.48 -2.61
C ASN A 207 -11.52 -3.83 -4.03
N TYR A 208 -10.24 -4.19 -4.18
CA TYR A 208 -9.70 -4.58 -5.48
C TYR A 208 -10.30 -5.88 -6.03
N LEU A 209 -10.78 -6.77 -5.15
CA LEU A 209 -11.42 -8.02 -5.58
C LEU A 209 -12.72 -7.72 -6.36
N ASP A 210 -13.51 -6.74 -5.90
CA ASP A 210 -14.72 -6.29 -6.61
C ASP A 210 -14.42 -5.72 -8.00
N MET A 211 -13.21 -5.18 -8.22
CA MET A 211 -12.77 -4.65 -9.52
C MET A 211 -12.28 -5.74 -10.47
N ILE A 212 -11.54 -6.74 -9.95
CA ILE A 212 -10.81 -7.72 -10.77
C ILE A 212 -11.68 -8.93 -11.10
N MET A 213 -12.40 -9.48 -10.12
CA MET A 213 -13.09 -10.77 -10.27
C MET A 213 -14.14 -10.80 -11.36
N PRO A 214 -14.98 -9.76 -11.60
CA PRO A 214 -15.90 -9.77 -12.72
C PRO A 214 -15.18 -9.96 -14.06
N VAL A 215 -14.03 -9.32 -14.24
CA VAL A 215 -13.23 -9.44 -15.49
C VAL A 215 -12.60 -10.83 -15.61
N CYS A 216 -12.06 -11.38 -14.51
CA CYS A 216 -11.44 -12.72 -14.51
C CYS A 216 -12.43 -13.85 -14.76
N LEU A 217 -13.71 -13.66 -14.47
CA LEU A 217 -14.79 -14.64 -14.62
C LEU A 217 -15.60 -14.47 -15.92
N MET A 218 -15.23 -13.50 -16.78
CA MET A 218 -15.83 -13.36 -18.11
C MET A 218 -15.47 -14.55 -18.99
N ASP A 219 -16.46 -15.07 -19.72
CA ASP A 219 -16.28 -16.14 -20.73
C ASP A 219 -15.96 -15.55 -22.12
N SER A 220 -15.11 -14.54 -22.16
CA SER A 220 -14.69 -13.90 -23.40
C SER A 220 -13.53 -14.67 -24.04
N ASP A 221 -13.64 -14.97 -25.34
CA ASP A 221 -12.58 -15.67 -26.09
C ASP A 221 -11.23 -14.93 -26.05
N LYS A 222 -11.25 -13.60 -25.88
CA LYS A 222 -10.04 -12.79 -25.74
C LYS A 222 -9.31 -12.98 -24.41
N LEU A 223 -9.99 -13.47 -23.38
CA LEU A 223 -9.46 -13.63 -22.03
C LEU A 223 -9.26 -15.10 -21.65
N LYS A 224 -9.74 -16.06 -22.50
CA LYS A 224 -9.55 -17.49 -22.26
C LYS A 224 -8.08 -17.84 -22.13
N GLY A 225 -7.72 -18.44 -20.99
CA GLY A 225 -6.34 -18.83 -20.67
C GLY A 225 -5.45 -17.73 -20.11
N SER A 226 -5.89 -16.46 -20.08
CA SER A 226 -5.12 -15.36 -19.49
C SER A 226 -5.17 -15.37 -17.97
N PHE A 227 -6.25 -15.88 -17.38
CA PHE A 227 -6.46 -15.94 -15.93
C PHE A 227 -6.76 -17.36 -15.47
N LYS A 228 -6.19 -17.73 -14.32
CA LYS A 228 -6.53 -18.96 -13.61
C LYS A 228 -6.97 -18.59 -12.20
N VAL A 229 -8.25 -18.79 -11.91
CA VAL A 229 -8.81 -18.60 -10.56
C VAL A 229 -8.73 -19.93 -9.83
N MET A 230 -8.08 -19.94 -8.68
CA MET A 230 -7.99 -21.09 -7.78
C MET A 230 -8.61 -20.72 -6.44
N VAL A 231 -9.39 -21.63 -5.88
CA VAL A 231 -9.99 -21.49 -4.54
C VAL A 231 -9.35 -22.54 -3.66
N ASP A 232 -8.76 -22.08 -2.55
CA ASP A 232 -8.16 -22.93 -1.54
C ASP A 232 -9.02 -22.84 -0.27
N ALA A 233 -9.53 -23.97 0.20
CA ALA A 233 -10.36 -24.04 1.41
C ALA A 233 -9.55 -24.03 2.72
N GLY A 234 -8.23 -24.11 2.63
CA GLY A 234 -7.32 -23.90 3.78
C GLY A 234 -7.20 -25.05 4.78
N GLU A 235 -7.84 -26.19 4.54
CA GLU A 235 -7.81 -27.29 5.52
C GLU A 235 -6.72 -28.34 5.33
N ASP A 236 -6.09 -28.45 4.13
CA ASP A 236 -5.14 -29.54 3.84
C ASP A 236 -3.73 -29.13 3.42
N SER A 237 -3.42 -27.86 3.24
CA SER A 237 -2.13 -27.47 2.62
C SER A 237 -0.94 -27.36 3.59
N LEU A 238 -1.15 -27.52 4.90
CA LEU A 238 -0.06 -27.48 5.88
C LEU A 238 0.45 -28.88 6.28
N ALA A 239 -0.28 -29.94 5.93
CA ALA A 239 0.13 -31.31 6.28
C ALA A 239 1.20 -31.89 5.36
N ASP A 240 1.26 -31.45 4.08
CA ASP A 240 2.19 -32.02 3.08
C ASP A 240 3.56 -31.32 3.02
N ALA A 241 3.76 -30.25 3.79
CA ALA A 241 5.04 -29.52 3.77
C ALA A 241 6.12 -30.10 4.70
N ASP A 242 5.73 -30.96 5.65
CA ASP A 242 6.66 -31.54 6.65
C ASP A 242 7.22 -32.94 6.25
N GLU A 243 6.73 -33.56 5.20
CA GLU A 243 7.20 -34.91 4.80
C GLU A 243 8.25 -34.94 3.67
N SER A 244 8.68 -33.80 3.13
CA SER A 244 9.70 -33.75 2.07
C SER A 244 11.04 -33.15 2.49
N GLY A 245 11.35 -33.14 3.77
CA GLY A 245 12.59 -32.63 4.36
C GLY A 245 13.40 -33.72 5.06
N GLU A 246 13.82 -34.75 4.34
CA GLU A 246 15.00 -35.56 4.67
C GLU A 246 16.03 -35.53 3.54
#